data_33a9d80735c42d2b592c9430418c433f
#
_entry.id   33a9d80735c42d2b592c9430418c433f
#
_cell.length_a   1.000
_cell.length_b   1.000
_cell.length_c   1.000
_cell.angle_alpha   90.00
_cell.angle_beta   90.00
_cell.angle_gamma   90.00
#
_symmetry.space_group_name_H-M   'P 1'
#
loop_
_entity.id
_entity.type
_entity.pdbx_description
1 polymer ?
#
loop_
_entity_poly.entity_id
_entity_poly.type
_entity_poly.pdbx_seq_one_letter_code
_entity_poly.pdbx_strand_id
1 'polypeptide(L)'
;SMTQWKYFPDTTPPRGLPLRLEVKEKDQNTGTPEPYYGKTLFQGFAVFDGHDFIPFGSFHRLPIFWDGRLNAFGHKDVTARYALWEDEE
;
A
#
# COMPACT_ATOMS: atom_id res chain seq x y z
N SER A 1 13.41 -9.04 14.67
CA SER A 1 12.07 -8.67 15.11
C SER A 1 11.11 -8.62 13.95
N MET A 2 9.85 -8.43 14.25
CA MET A 2 8.81 -8.46 13.23
C MET A 2 8.55 -7.09 12.66
N THR A 3 8.29 -7.05 11.36
CA THR A 3 7.90 -5.82 10.70
C THR A 3 6.55 -5.34 11.22
N GLN A 4 6.45 -4.05 11.50
CA GLN A 4 5.23 -3.44 12.00
C GLN A 4 4.39 -2.93 10.83
N TRP A 5 3.57 -3.79 10.26
CA TRP A 5 2.70 -3.43 9.15
C TRP A 5 1.47 -2.66 9.61
N LYS A 6 1.13 -1.63 8.88
CA LYS A 6 -0.10 -0.87 9.08
C LYS A 6 -0.84 -0.75 7.76
N TYR A 7 -2.15 -0.64 7.84
CA TYR A 7 -2.99 -0.59 6.64
C TYR A 7 -3.36 0.83 6.28
N PHE A 8 -3.27 1.13 5.01
CA PHE A 8 -3.69 2.40 4.45
C PHE A 8 -5.07 2.23 3.82
N PRO A 9 -6.02 3.13 3.99
CA PRO A 9 -5.90 4.43 4.66
C PRO A 9 -6.34 4.44 6.12
N ASP A 10 -6.51 3.28 6.76
CA ASP A 10 -6.91 3.24 8.17
C ASP A 10 -5.95 4.04 9.04
N THR A 11 -4.68 3.94 8.72
CA THR A 11 -3.66 4.80 9.27
C THR A 11 -2.90 5.45 8.13
N THR A 12 -2.28 6.59 8.39
CA THR A 12 -1.56 7.35 7.39
C THR A 12 -0.08 7.38 7.75
N PRO A 13 0.82 7.07 6.81
CA PRO A 13 2.24 7.11 7.12
C PRO A 13 2.73 8.54 7.28
N PRO A 14 3.84 8.74 7.98
CA PRO A 14 4.50 10.05 8.01
C PRO A 14 4.98 10.41 6.60
N ARG A 15 4.97 11.71 6.32
CA ARG A 15 5.39 12.22 5.02
C ARG A 15 6.90 12.17 4.88
N GLY A 16 7.36 11.79 3.70
CA GLY A 16 8.76 11.93 3.33
C GLY A 16 9.71 10.90 3.92
N LEU A 17 9.22 9.94 4.67
CA LEU A 17 10.08 8.90 5.24
C LEU A 17 10.07 7.65 4.36
N PRO A 18 11.20 6.93 4.29
CA PRO A 18 11.23 5.68 3.54
C PRO A 18 10.29 4.65 4.15
N LEU A 19 9.49 4.04 3.29
CA LEU A 19 8.50 3.04 3.68
C LEU A 19 8.70 1.79 2.84
N ARG A 20 8.37 0.66 3.41
CA ARG A 20 8.04 -0.53 2.64
C ARG A 20 6.56 -0.45 2.33
N LEU A 21 6.20 -0.71 1.08
CA LEU A 21 4.82 -0.64 0.63
C LEU A 21 4.47 -1.92 -0.09
N GLU A 22 3.31 -2.46 0.23
CA GLU A 22 2.79 -3.64 -0.44
C GLU A 22 1.33 -3.39 -0.78
N VAL A 23 0.98 -3.57 -2.05
CA VAL A 23 -0.39 -3.40 -2.53
C VAL A 23 -0.82 -4.72 -3.15
N LYS A 24 -1.96 -5.21 -2.72
CA LYS A 24 -2.52 -6.45 -3.25
C LYS A 24 -3.95 -6.23 -3.71
N GLU A 25 -4.32 -7.00 -4.70
CA GLU A 25 -5.70 -7.09 -5.13
C GLU A 25 -6.51 -7.72 -4.01
N LYS A 26 -7.67 -7.13 -3.70
CA LYS A 26 -8.55 -7.69 -2.69
C LYS A 26 -9.28 -8.88 -3.27
N ASP A 27 -9.11 -10.03 -2.67
CA ASP A 27 -9.79 -11.24 -3.12
C ASP A 27 -11.17 -11.32 -2.48
N GLN A 28 -12.18 -11.10 -3.29
CA GLN A 28 -13.55 -11.09 -2.82
C GLN A 28 -14.19 -12.48 -2.84
N ASN A 29 -13.49 -13.47 -3.34
CA ASN A 29 -14.08 -14.80 -3.53
C ASN A 29 -13.78 -15.76 -2.37
N THR A 30 -12.86 -15.42 -1.50
CA THR A 30 -12.46 -16.34 -0.43
C THR A 30 -13.39 -16.32 0.75
N GLY A 31 -14.13 -15.25 0.94
CA GLY A 31 -14.96 -15.09 2.13
C GLY A 31 -14.19 -15.00 3.43
N THR A 32 -12.88 -14.87 3.38
CA THR A 32 -12.07 -14.75 4.58
C THR A 32 -11.92 -13.29 4.98
N PRO A 33 -11.73 -13.00 6.27
CA PRO A 33 -11.51 -11.63 6.71
C PRO A 33 -10.12 -11.11 6.43
N GLU A 34 -9.21 -11.96 5.97
CA GLU A 34 -7.84 -11.57 5.70
C GLU A 34 -7.77 -10.76 4.41
N PRO A 35 -7.27 -9.52 4.45
CA PRO A 35 -7.25 -8.67 3.27
C PRO A 35 -6.12 -8.96 2.30
N TYR A 36 -5.40 -10.06 2.48
CA TYR A 36 -4.16 -10.30 1.74
C TYR A 36 -4.13 -11.56 0.93
N TYR A 37 -5.24 -11.96 0.36
CA TYR A 37 -5.23 -13.16 -0.47
C TYR A 37 -5.14 -12.88 -1.96
N GLY A 38 -5.18 -11.63 -2.34
CA GLY A 38 -5.14 -11.32 -3.75
C GLY A 38 -3.73 -11.29 -4.31
N LYS A 39 -3.67 -11.08 -5.61
CA LYS A 39 -2.43 -10.94 -6.34
C LYS A 39 -1.68 -9.71 -5.86
N THR A 40 -0.36 -9.83 -5.73
CA THR A 40 0.50 -8.69 -5.42
C THR A 40 0.59 -7.80 -6.65
N LEU A 41 0.19 -6.54 -6.49
CA LEU A 41 0.21 -5.54 -7.54
C LEU A 41 1.44 -4.66 -7.46
N PHE A 42 1.95 -4.45 -6.27
CA PHE A 42 3.17 -3.67 -6.04
C PHE A 42 3.82 -4.12 -4.75
N GLN A 43 5.13 -4.21 -4.77
CA GLN A 43 5.91 -4.49 -3.56
C GLN A 43 7.25 -3.79 -3.71
N GLY A 44 7.57 -2.91 -2.79
CA GLY A 44 8.82 -2.18 -2.86
C GLY A 44 8.87 -1.05 -1.85
N PHE A 45 9.78 -0.13 -2.10
CA PHE A 45 9.99 1.02 -1.24
C PHE A 45 9.35 2.27 -1.85
N ALA A 46 8.86 3.14 -0.98
CA ALA A 46 8.19 4.36 -1.40
C ALA A 46 8.28 5.40 -0.31
N VAL A 47 7.92 6.62 -0.64
CA VAL A 47 7.64 7.68 0.34
C VAL A 47 6.19 8.12 0.16
N PHE A 48 5.61 8.63 1.22
CA PHE A 48 4.27 9.19 1.20
C PHE A 48 4.39 10.71 1.17
N ASP A 49 3.71 11.36 0.21
CA ASP A 49 3.80 12.81 0.07
C ASP A 49 2.69 13.56 0.81
N GLY A 50 1.88 12.84 1.57
CA GLY A 50 0.71 13.39 2.24
C GLY A 50 -0.59 13.07 1.53
N HIS A 51 -0.51 12.58 0.30
CA HIS A 51 -1.68 12.25 -0.51
C HIS A 51 -1.50 10.90 -1.22
N ASP A 52 -0.38 10.71 -1.90
CA ASP A 52 -0.09 9.50 -2.65
C ASP A 52 1.26 8.93 -2.25
N PHE A 53 1.48 7.68 -2.63
CA PHE A 53 2.79 7.05 -2.50
C PHE A 53 3.61 7.31 -3.76
N ILE A 54 4.90 7.55 -3.56
CA ILE A 54 5.85 7.74 -4.65
C ILE A 54 6.89 6.64 -4.53
N PRO A 55 6.86 5.63 -5.43
CA PRO A 55 7.83 4.55 -5.37
C PRO A 55 9.25 5.05 -5.62
N PHE A 56 10.22 4.43 -4.99
CA PHE A 56 11.62 4.74 -5.23
C PHE A 56 11.96 4.45 -6.70
N GLY A 57 12.69 5.36 -7.30
CA GLY A 57 13.07 5.23 -8.70
C GLY A 57 12.00 5.65 -9.69
N SER A 58 10.90 6.18 -9.21
CA SER A 58 9.82 6.65 -10.05
C SER A 58 9.57 8.12 -9.81
N PHE A 59 9.19 8.84 -10.88
CA PHE A 59 8.73 10.22 -10.77
C PHE A 59 7.20 10.30 -10.71
N HIS A 60 6.53 9.17 -10.85
CA HIS A 60 5.08 9.14 -10.89
C HIS A 60 4.52 8.65 -9.58
N ARG A 61 3.43 9.28 -9.15
CA ARG A 61 2.70 8.86 -7.99
C ARG A 61 1.99 7.55 -8.25
N LEU A 62 1.77 6.81 -7.17
CA LEU A 62 1.04 5.56 -7.21
C LEU A 62 -0.28 5.79 -6.46
N PRO A 63 -1.31 6.33 -7.13
CA PRO A 63 -2.55 6.62 -6.44
C PRO A 63 -3.30 5.35 -6.05
N ILE A 64 -3.77 5.34 -4.81
CA ILE A 64 -4.55 4.24 -4.26
C ILE A 64 -5.89 4.81 -3.82
N PHE A 65 -6.92 4.57 -4.63
CA PHE A 65 -8.22 5.18 -4.43
C PHE A 65 -9.14 4.29 -3.63
N TRP A 66 -9.91 4.94 -2.78
CA TRP A 66 -10.87 4.27 -1.90
C TRP A 66 -12.29 4.78 -2.07
N ASP A 67 -12.49 5.70 -3.01
CA ASP A 67 -13.75 6.40 -3.23
C ASP A 67 -14.51 5.91 -4.46
N GLY A 68 -14.22 4.71 -4.91
CA GLY A 68 -14.89 4.11 -6.05
C GLY A 68 -14.26 4.39 -7.39
N ARG A 69 -13.23 5.22 -7.46
CA ARG A 69 -12.49 5.46 -8.69
C ARG A 69 -11.44 4.38 -8.89
N LEU A 70 -11.02 4.22 -10.14
CA LEU A 70 -9.93 3.29 -10.43
C LEU A 70 -8.62 3.80 -9.86
N ASN A 71 -7.86 2.90 -9.30
CA ASN A 71 -6.52 3.20 -8.83
C ASN A 71 -5.51 2.99 -9.95
N ALA A 72 -4.22 3.14 -9.62
CA ALA A 72 -3.13 3.03 -10.60
C ALA A 72 -3.07 1.67 -11.28
N PHE A 73 -3.71 0.65 -10.73
CA PHE A 73 -3.66 -0.72 -11.24
C PHE A 73 -4.91 -1.10 -12.01
N GLY A 74 -5.86 -0.19 -12.16
CA GLY A 74 -7.12 -0.49 -12.81
C GLY A 74 -8.08 -1.30 -11.97
N HIS A 75 -7.83 -1.45 -10.69
CA HIS A 75 -8.67 -2.20 -9.76
C HIS A 75 -9.35 -1.25 -8.80
N LYS A 76 -10.63 -1.52 -8.49
CA LYS A 76 -11.36 -0.74 -7.50
C LYS A 76 -11.04 -1.17 -6.08
N ASP A 77 -10.78 -2.46 -5.91
CA ASP A 77 -10.58 -3.04 -4.60
C ASP A 77 -9.14 -3.50 -4.46
N VAL A 78 -8.37 -2.72 -3.78
CA VAL A 78 -7.00 -3.07 -3.43
C VAL A 78 -6.81 -2.90 -1.93
N THR A 79 -5.84 -3.60 -1.40
CA THR A 79 -5.42 -3.46 -0.02
C THR A 79 -3.97 -3.03 -0.01
N ALA A 80 -3.68 -1.99 0.75
CA ALA A 80 -2.33 -1.48 0.86
C ALA A 80 -1.88 -1.52 2.32
N ARG A 81 -0.65 -1.92 2.52
CA ARG A 81 -0.02 -1.84 3.83
C ARG A 81 1.38 -1.28 3.70
N TYR A 82 1.84 -0.65 4.76
CA TYR A 82 3.15 -0.04 4.78
C TYR A 82 3.82 -0.30 6.13
N ALA A 83 5.13 -0.18 6.12
CA ALA A 83 5.91 -0.22 7.34
C ALA A 83 7.05 0.78 7.19
N LEU A 84 7.41 1.42 8.29
CA LEU A 84 8.58 2.30 8.28
C LEU A 84 9.83 1.44 8.08
N TRP A 85 10.71 1.87 7.19
CA TRP A 85 11.95 1.16 6.95
C TRP A 85 12.76 1.01 8.25
N GLU A 86 12.78 2.08 9.04
CA GLU A 86 13.57 2.07 10.28
C GLU A 86 13.02 1.13 11.34
N ASP A 87 11.78 0.64 11.19
CA ASP A 87 11.20 -0.32 12.11
C ASP A 87 11.54 -1.75 11.74
N GLU A 88 12.29 -1.94 10.67
CA GLU A 88 12.67 -3.26 10.21
C GLU A 88 14.05 -3.63 10.73
N GLU A 89 14.18 -4.84 11.17
CA GLU A 89 15.45 -5.37 11.61
C GLU A 89 15.90 -6.53 10.77
#